data_3128c1e2826c3b7ff24144cd1e216d0c
#
_entry.id   3128c1e2826c3b7ff24144cd1e216d0c
#
_cell.length_a   1.000
_cell.length_b   1.000
_cell.length_c   1.000
_cell.angle_alpha   90.00
_cell.angle_beta   90.00
_cell.angle_gamma   90.00
#
_symmetry.space_group_name_H-M   'P 1'
#
loop_
_entity.id
_entity.type
_entity.pdbx_description
1 polymer ?
#
loop_
_entity_poly.entity_id
_entity_poly.type
_entity_poly.pdbx_seq_one_letter_code
_entity_poly.pdbx_strand_id
1 'polypeptide(L)'
;MRSSLTAVCALHLIGNALILWLGYAWLSIPESNAAHLLWSLLIVLVFACSALWLHGTAFVYFRRAPESNLRHSAVVALRHLPALFALAVIVIVLYWLLTVVNGLLDQPAFQLASWLTMTIRKPVPPARILALFHGIVWLVQWLVLPAILVPTAAKVAAEGFGSIRRLIEKPSLLRSLTIFVLLLGAVWAPMRLLAWVPEMPNFAAEMGSFLLRAIIAYLMFAGFLLALERAISSGRPSLTQRRSSAIP
;
A
#
# COMPACT_ATOMS: atom_id res chain seq x y z
N MET A 1 -17.00 -10.44 20.59
CA MET A 1 -15.93 -10.49 19.55
C MET A 1 -16.45 -10.41 18.12
N ARG A 2 -17.53 -11.12 17.72
CA ARG A 2 -18.03 -11.06 16.32
C ARG A 2 -18.49 -9.64 15.90
N SER A 3 -19.20 -8.91 16.76
CA SER A 3 -19.70 -7.55 16.46
C SER A 3 -18.60 -6.50 16.17
N SER A 4 -17.46 -6.60 16.84
CA SER A 4 -16.37 -5.64 16.65
C SER A 4 -15.58 -5.87 15.35
N LEU A 5 -15.40 -7.12 14.92
CA LEU A 5 -14.78 -7.43 13.63
C LEU A 5 -15.66 -6.99 12.46
N THR A 6 -16.99 -7.23 12.56
CA THR A 6 -17.96 -6.76 11.57
C THR A 6 -17.92 -5.24 11.44
N ALA A 7 -17.79 -4.50 12.56
CA ALA A 7 -17.69 -3.05 12.54
C ALA A 7 -16.40 -2.56 11.84
N VAL A 8 -15.25 -3.24 12.03
CA VAL A 8 -14.01 -2.90 11.33
C VAL A 8 -14.13 -3.19 9.83
N CYS A 9 -14.70 -4.33 9.45
CA CYS A 9 -14.94 -4.66 8.03
C CYS A 9 -15.88 -3.63 7.37
N ALA A 10 -16.97 -3.26 8.04
CA ALA A 10 -17.91 -2.24 7.54
C ALA A 10 -17.22 -0.87 7.41
N LEU A 11 -16.46 -0.44 8.42
CA LEU A 11 -15.69 0.80 8.38
C LEU A 11 -14.70 0.79 7.21
N HIS A 12 -14.04 -0.34 6.99
CA HIS A 12 -13.05 -0.47 5.91
C HIS A 12 -13.70 -0.43 4.53
N LEU A 13 -14.82 -1.14 4.34
CA LEU A 13 -15.57 -1.11 3.08
C LEU A 13 -16.13 0.30 2.81
N ILE A 14 -16.87 0.88 3.73
CA ILE A 14 -17.47 2.20 3.53
C ILE A 14 -16.39 3.28 3.42
N GLY A 15 -15.38 3.24 4.29
CA GLY A 15 -14.29 4.21 4.32
C GLY A 15 -13.49 4.22 3.02
N ASN A 16 -13.09 3.06 2.50
CA ASN A 16 -12.39 2.98 1.21
C ASN A 16 -13.26 3.42 0.04
N ALA A 17 -14.58 3.13 0.04
CA ALA A 17 -15.49 3.63 -0.99
C ALA A 17 -15.56 5.17 -0.99
N LEU A 18 -15.66 5.78 0.19
CA LEU A 18 -15.65 7.24 0.34
C LEU A 18 -14.31 7.87 -0.09
N ILE A 19 -13.18 7.23 0.26
CA ILE A 19 -11.85 7.66 -0.16
C ILE A 19 -11.71 7.60 -1.68
N LEU A 20 -12.15 6.50 -2.33
CA LEU A 20 -12.13 6.38 -3.78
C LEU A 20 -13.05 7.41 -4.45
N TRP A 21 -14.23 7.66 -3.89
CA TRP A 21 -15.12 8.70 -4.37
C TRP A 21 -14.50 10.10 -4.25
N LEU A 22 -13.82 10.38 -3.14
CA LEU A 22 -13.09 11.64 -2.94
C LEU A 22 -11.96 11.81 -3.97
N GLY A 23 -11.23 10.73 -4.27
CA GLY A 23 -10.23 10.70 -5.33
C GLY A 23 -10.81 10.98 -6.71
N TYR A 24 -11.98 10.39 -7.02
CA TYR A 24 -12.69 10.67 -8.25
C TYR A 24 -13.17 12.14 -8.33
N ALA A 25 -13.71 12.68 -7.23
CA ALA A 25 -14.11 14.08 -7.14
C ALA A 25 -12.92 15.02 -7.36
N TRP A 26 -11.75 14.68 -6.84
CA TRP A 26 -10.51 15.42 -7.08
C TRP A 26 -10.14 15.47 -8.58
N LEU A 27 -10.19 14.34 -9.27
CA LEU A 27 -9.90 14.26 -10.71
C LEU A 27 -10.88 15.10 -11.58
N SER A 28 -12.04 15.45 -11.04
CA SER A 28 -13.06 16.24 -11.74
C SER A 28 -12.85 17.74 -11.57
N ILE A 29 -11.86 18.21 -10.79
CA ILE A 29 -11.60 19.62 -10.56
C ILE A 29 -10.78 20.19 -11.72
N PRO A 30 -11.29 21.22 -12.45
CA PRO A 30 -10.51 21.83 -13.51
C PRO A 30 -9.38 22.69 -12.93
N GLU A 31 -8.16 22.52 -13.43
CA GLU A 31 -6.98 23.29 -13.00
C GLU A 31 -6.90 24.68 -13.70
N SER A 32 -8.01 25.42 -13.73
CA SER A 32 -8.13 26.63 -14.54
C SER A 32 -7.72 27.93 -13.83
N ASN A 33 -7.66 27.94 -12.50
CA ASN A 33 -7.31 29.13 -11.71
C ASN A 33 -6.78 28.79 -10.31
N ALA A 34 -6.25 29.79 -9.60
CA ALA A 34 -5.68 29.63 -8.27
C ALA A 34 -6.67 29.09 -7.22
N ALA A 35 -7.96 29.44 -7.32
CA ALA A 35 -8.98 28.94 -6.39
C ALA A 35 -9.23 27.45 -6.60
N HIS A 36 -9.28 26.97 -7.84
CA HIS A 36 -9.39 25.56 -8.16
C HIS A 36 -8.17 24.78 -7.72
N LEU A 37 -6.97 25.34 -7.87
CA LEU A 37 -5.73 24.73 -7.37
C LEU A 37 -5.75 24.58 -5.84
N LEU A 38 -6.16 25.62 -5.11
CA LEU A 38 -6.31 25.53 -3.64
C LEU A 38 -7.35 24.51 -3.23
N TRP A 39 -8.47 24.43 -3.95
CA TRP A 39 -9.52 23.44 -3.71
C TRP A 39 -9.01 22.01 -3.97
N SER A 40 -8.28 21.80 -5.07
CA SER A 40 -7.62 20.56 -5.41
C SER A 40 -6.67 20.10 -4.30
N LEU A 41 -5.79 21.00 -3.82
CA LEU A 41 -4.86 20.71 -2.71
C LEU A 41 -5.60 20.34 -1.41
N LEU A 42 -6.70 21.04 -1.09
CA LEU A 42 -7.51 20.72 0.09
C LEU A 42 -8.11 19.31 0.00
N ILE A 43 -8.67 18.95 -1.16
CA ILE A 43 -9.25 17.61 -1.35
C ILE A 43 -8.17 16.53 -1.28
N VAL A 44 -7.00 16.73 -1.89
CA VAL A 44 -5.87 15.79 -1.77
C VAL A 44 -5.43 15.62 -0.32
N LEU A 45 -5.38 16.71 0.45
CA LEU A 45 -5.03 16.64 1.86
C LEU A 45 -6.07 15.85 2.66
N VAL A 46 -7.37 16.11 2.45
CA VAL A 46 -8.47 15.38 3.10
C VAL A 46 -8.43 13.91 2.69
N PHE A 47 -8.22 13.60 1.42
CA PHE A 47 -8.05 12.24 0.90
C PHE A 47 -6.90 11.52 1.61
N ALA A 48 -5.70 12.12 1.65
CA ALA A 48 -4.53 11.54 2.29
C ALA A 48 -4.73 11.32 3.80
N CYS A 49 -5.25 12.32 4.51
CA CYS A 49 -5.55 12.22 5.95
C CYS A 49 -6.59 11.14 6.25
N SER A 50 -7.64 11.03 5.43
CA SER A 50 -8.70 10.03 5.58
C SER A 50 -8.16 8.61 5.35
N ALA A 51 -7.35 8.40 4.32
CA ALA A 51 -6.71 7.13 4.03
C ALA A 51 -5.75 6.71 5.17
N LEU A 52 -4.88 7.61 5.61
CA LEU A 52 -3.93 7.35 6.71
C LEU A 52 -4.65 7.05 8.01
N TRP A 53 -5.73 7.77 8.31
CA TRP A 53 -6.54 7.54 9.50
C TRP A 53 -7.28 6.21 9.45
N LEU A 54 -7.91 5.85 8.31
CA LEU A 54 -8.64 4.61 8.15
C LEU A 54 -7.72 3.38 8.32
N HIS A 55 -6.62 3.34 7.58
CA HIS A 55 -5.66 2.24 7.64
C HIS A 55 -4.90 2.22 8.96
N GLY A 56 -4.55 3.39 9.50
CA GLY A 56 -3.98 3.53 10.85
C GLY A 56 -4.88 2.96 11.93
N THR A 57 -6.19 3.22 11.84
CA THR A 57 -7.20 2.67 12.76
C THR A 57 -7.23 1.14 12.73
N ALA A 58 -7.20 0.54 11.54
CA ALA A 58 -7.18 -0.91 11.38
C ALA A 58 -5.88 -1.53 11.94
N PHE A 59 -4.71 -0.93 11.67
CA PHE A 59 -3.45 -1.39 12.26
C PHE A 59 -3.47 -1.37 13.80
N VAL A 60 -3.95 -0.29 14.41
CA VAL A 60 -4.04 -0.18 15.87
C VAL A 60 -5.03 -1.19 16.42
N TYR A 61 -6.18 -1.36 15.76
CA TYR A 61 -7.22 -2.31 16.16
C TYR A 61 -6.68 -3.75 16.19
N PHE A 62 -6.10 -4.24 15.10
CA PHE A 62 -5.59 -5.61 15.02
C PHE A 62 -4.38 -5.86 15.91
N ARG A 63 -3.58 -4.84 16.20
CA ARG A 63 -2.42 -4.98 17.11
C ARG A 63 -2.83 -5.18 18.56
N ARG A 64 -4.01 -4.68 18.98
CA ARG A 64 -4.53 -4.74 20.34
C ARG A 64 -5.64 -5.76 20.53
N ALA A 65 -6.02 -6.50 19.47
CA ALA A 65 -7.01 -7.57 19.61
C ALA A 65 -6.53 -8.64 20.63
N PRO A 66 -7.41 -9.17 21.49
CA PRO A 66 -8.87 -9.11 21.52
C PRO A 66 -9.50 -7.98 22.34
N GLU A 67 -8.72 -7.15 23.04
CA GLU A 67 -9.19 -6.12 23.99
C GLU A 67 -9.54 -4.79 23.31
N SER A 68 -9.40 -4.70 21.98
CA SER A 68 -9.50 -3.43 21.28
C SER A 68 -10.94 -2.96 21.06
N ASN A 69 -11.17 -1.71 21.45
CA ASN A 69 -12.37 -0.96 21.07
C ASN A 69 -12.04 -0.15 19.80
N LEU A 70 -12.89 -0.26 18.76
CA LEU A 70 -12.72 0.46 17.50
C LEU A 70 -12.61 1.98 17.71
N ARG A 71 -13.44 2.55 18.59
CA ARG A 71 -13.39 3.99 18.93
C ARG A 71 -12.03 4.39 19.50
N HIS A 72 -11.48 3.59 20.42
CA HIS A 72 -10.15 3.86 20.98
C HIS A 72 -9.07 3.80 19.91
N SER A 73 -9.12 2.79 19.03
CA SER A 73 -8.17 2.64 17.92
C SER A 73 -8.22 3.82 16.96
N ALA A 74 -9.43 4.33 16.65
CA ALA A 74 -9.61 5.50 15.79
C ALA A 74 -9.02 6.77 16.41
N VAL A 75 -9.19 6.97 17.72
CA VAL A 75 -8.62 8.12 18.47
C VAL A 75 -7.09 8.03 18.51
N VAL A 76 -6.52 6.84 18.73
CA VAL A 76 -5.06 6.63 18.73
C VAL A 76 -4.48 6.92 17.36
N ALA A 77 -5.08 6.38 16.27
CA ALA A 77 -4.66 6.65 14.90
C ALA A 77 -4.73 8.14 14.56
N LEU A 78 -5.79 8.83 14.99
CA LEU A 78 -5.94 10.28 14.78
C LEU A 78 -4.83 11.07 15.51
N ARG A 79 -4.48 10.70 16.74
CA ARG A 79 -3.38 11.33 17.49
C ARG A 79 -2.03 11.16 16.79
N HIS A 80 -1.81 10.03 16.12
CA HIS A 80 -0.56 9.74 15.43
C HIS A 80 -0.60 10.10 13.93
N LEU A 81 -1.68 10.75 13.46
CA LEU A 81 -1.85 11.17 12.08
C LEU A 81 -0.68 12.02 11.55
N PRO A 82 -0.11 12.99 12.30
CA PRO A 82 1.06 13.74 11.83
C PRO A 82 2.29 12.86 11.57
N ALA A 83 2.50 11.82 12.40
CA ALA A 83 3.61 10.88 12.21
C ALA A 83 3.37 9.96 10.99
N LEU A 84 2.14 9.52 10.77
CA LEU A 84 1.74 8.77 9.58
C LEU A 84 1.88 9.61 8.32
N PHE A 85 1.51 10.89 8.37
CA PHE A 85 1.66 11.81 7.25
C PHE A 85 3.14 12.04 6.90
N ALA A 86 4.00 12.25 7.89
CA ALA A 86 5.45 12.35 7.68
C ALA A 86 6.02 11.07 7.05
N LEU A 87 5.59 9.90 7.51
CA LEU A 87 5.96 8.62 6.90
C LEU A 87 5.47 8.52 5.45
N ALA A 88 4.24 8.94 5.17
CA ALA A 88 3.68 8.92 3.81
C ALA A 88 4.49 9.81 2.85
N VAL A 89 4.93 10.98 3.30
CA VAL A 89 5.83 11.87 2.51
C VAL A 89 7.15 11.16 2.21
N ILE A 90 7.76 10.50 3.19
CA ILE A 90 8.99 9.71 2.99
C ILE A 90 8.75 8.60 1.95
N VAL A 91 7.63 7.89 2.04
CA VAL A 91 7.26 6.84 1.08
C VAL A 91 7.13 7.41 -0.33
N ILE A 92 6.41 8.52 -0.49
CA ILE A 92 6.25 9.20 -1.80
C ILE A 92 7.62 9.58 -2.38
N VAL A 93 8.50 10.18 -1.58
CA VAL A 93 9.84 10.55 -2.02
C VAL A 93 10.65 9.32 -2.44
N LEU A 94 10.61 8.22 -1.69
CA LEU A 94 11.31 6.98 -2.04
C LEU A 94 10.81 6.40 -3.37
N TYR A 95 9.49 6.34 -3.59
CA TYR A 95 8.94 5.85 -4.86
C TYR A 95 9.24 6.79 -6.03
N TRP A 96 9.22 8.10 -5.79
CA TRP A 96 9.63 9.09 -6.78
C TRP A 96 11.11 8.93 -7.18
N LEU A 97 12.02 8.76 -6.20
CA LEU A 97 13.43 8.48 -6.46
C LEU A 97 13.63 7.21 -7.27
N LEU A 98 12.89 6.13 -6.98
CA LEU A 98 12.94 4.91 -7.77
C LEU A 98 12.44 5.11 -9.20
N THR A 99 11.43 5.96 -9.40
CA THR A 99 10.96 6.33 -10.75
C THR A 99 12.05 7.07 -11.52
N VAL A 100 12.74 8.02 -10.87
CA VAL A 100 13.88 8.74 -11.46
C VAL A 100 15.01 7.77 -11.80
N VAL A 101 15.39 6.89 -10.88
CA VAL A 101 16.43 5.87 -11.13
C VAL A 101 16.02 5.00 -12.31
N ASN A 102 14.76 4.54 -12.35
CA ASN A 102 14.26 3.70 -13.45
C ASN A 102 14.38 4.38 -14.82
N GLY A 103 14.17 5.70 -14.88
CA GLY A 103 14.36 6.49 -16.11
C GLY A 103 15.83 6.72 -16.53
N LEU A 104 16.79 6.45 -15.65
CA LEU A 104 18.22 6.61 -15.92
C LEU A 104 18.92 5.29 -16.31
N LEU A 105 18.19 4.18 -16.43
CA LEU A 105 18.79 2.84 -16.62
C LEU A 105 19.25 2.55 -18.04
N ASP A 106 18.81 3.28 -19.05
CA ASP A 106 19.13 3.01 -20.47
C ASP A 106 20.63 3.05 -20.74
N GLN A 107 21.32 4.09 -20.29
CA GLN A 107 22.75 4.27 -20.51
C GLN A 107 23.60 3.21 -19.78
N PRO A 108 23.40 2.93 -18.46
CA PRO A 108 24.08 1.83 -17.79
C PRO A 108 23.82 0.46 -18.42
N ALA A 109 22.59 0.20 -18.90
CA ALA A 109 22.26 -1.05 -19.57
C ALA A 109 23.02 -1.23 -20.88
N PHE A 110 23.14 -0.16 -21.68
CA PHE A 110 23.91 -0.16 -22.91
C PHE A 110 25.41 -0.38 -22.64
N GLN A 111 25.99 0.31 -21.66
CA GLN A 111 27.40 0.17 -21.29
C GLN A 111 27.71 -1.25 -20.83
N LEU A 112 26.85 -1.83 -19.95
CA LEU A 112 27.04 -3.19 -19.47
C LEU A 112 26.88 -4.23 -20.59
N ALA A 113 25.90 -4.06 -21.51
CA ALA A 113 25.72 -4.94 -22.66
C ALA A 113 26.92 -4.90 -23.58
N SER A 114 27.49 -3.73 -23.84
CA SER A 114 28.69 -3.55 -24.66
C SER A 114 29.91 -4.23 -24.03
N TRP A 115 30.11 -4.03 -22.73
CA TRP A 115 31.20 -4.69 -22.00
C TRP A 115 31.07 -6.22 -22.01
N LEU A 116 29.86 -6.75 -21.75
CA LEU A 116 29.57 -8.18 -21.80
C LEU A 116 29.82 -8.75 -23.21
N THR A 117 29.40 -8.05 -24.26
CA THR A 117 29.63 -8.47 -25.67
C THR A 117 31.11 -8.61 -25.96
N MET A 118 31.94 -7.66 -25.52
CA MET A 118 33.40 -7.73 -25.69
C MET A 118 34.02 -8.90 -24.90
N THR A 119 33.57 -9.10 -23.64
CA THR A 119 34.13 -10.11 -22.74
C THR A 119 33.76 -11.53 -23.16
N ILE A 120 32.49 -11.76 -23.51
CA ILE A 120 31.97 -13.11 -23.86
C ILE A 120 32.16 -13.42 -25.34
N ARG A 121 32.53 -12.42 -26.17
CA ARG A 121 32.64 -12.51 -27.64
C ARG A 121 31.35 -12.99 -28.32
N LYS A 122 30.19 -12.70 -27.71
CA LYS A 122 28.86 -12.97 -28.26
C LYS A 122 27.98 -11.74 -28.07
N PRO A 123 27.12 -11.37 -29.04
CA PRO A 123 26.29 -10.19 -28.96
C PRO A 123 25.29 -10.32 -27.83
N VAL A 124 25.32 -9.39 -26.87
CA VAL A 124 24.35 -9.26 -25.75
C VAL A 124 23.44 -8.07 -26.04
N PRO A 125 22.15 -8.29 -26.32
CA PRO A 125 21.23 -7.21 -26.60
C PRO A 125 21.05 -6.30 -25.38
N PRO A 126 21.22 -4.96 -25.51
CA PRO A 126 20.99 -4.00 -24.39
C PRO A 126 19.61 -4.11 -23.76
N ALA A 127 18.57 -4.42 -24.56
CA ALA A 127 17.21 -4.61 -24.10
C ALA A 127 17.06 -5.71 -23.02
N ARG A 128 17.88 -6.77 -23.06
CA ARG A 128 17.88 -7.82 -22.03
C ARG A 128 18.44 -7.32 -20.69
N ILE A 129 19.51 -6.53 -20.76
CA ILE A 129 20.11 -5.93 -19.56
C ILE A 129 19.15 -4.90 -18.96
N LEU A 130 18.52 -4.09 -19.80
CA LEU A 130 17.51 -3.12 -19.38
C LEU A 130 16.30 -3.81 -18.73
N ALA A 131 15.80 -4.90 -19.32
CA ALA A 131 14.72 -5.69 -18.72
C ALA A 131 15.10 -6.27 -17.34
N LEU A 132 16.36 -6.71 -17.17
CA LEU A 132 16.87 -7.16 -15.86
C LEU A 132 16.87 -6.01 -14.84
N PHE A 133 17.36 -4.82 -15.22
CA PHE A 133 17.38 -3.65 -14.34
C PHE A 133 15.98 -3.21 -13.95
N HIS A 134 15.05 -3.13 -14.90
CA HIS A 134 13.65 -2.86 -14.62
C HIS A 134 13.04 -3.91 -13.68
N GLY A 135 13.39 -5.19 -13.86
CA GLY A 135 12.98 -6.28 -12.97
C GLY A 135 13.51 -6.10 -11.55
N ILE A 136 14.76 -5.66 -11.37
CA ILE A 136 15.33 -5.36 -10.04
C ILE A 136 14.59 -4.18 -9.39
N VAL A 137 14.38 -3.07 -10.13
CA VAL A 137 13.62 -1.91 -9.62
C VAL A 137 12.20 -2.32 -9.23
N TRP A 138 11.54 -3.13 -10.05
CA TRP A 138 10.21 -3.67 -9.76
C TRP A 138 10.20 -4.51 -8.47
N LEU A 139 11.19 -5.38 -8.26
CA LEU A 139 11.33 -6.14 -7.01
C LEU A 139 11.56 -5.24 -5.80
N VAL A 140 12.36 -4.19 -5.94
CA VAL A 140 12.55 -3.21 -4.87
C VAL A 140 11.23 -2.51 -4.55
N GLN A 141 10.48 -2.06 -5.54
CA GLN A 141 9.21 -1.35 -5.36
C GLN A 141 8.12 -2.23 -4.74
N TRP A 142 8.01 -3.49 -5.15
CA TRP A 142 6.88 -4.36 -4.78
C TRP A 142 7.19 -5.34 -3.65
N LEU A 143 8.46 -5.67 -3.41
CA LEU A 143 8.85 -6.62 -2.37
C LEU A 143 9.64 -5.93 -1.24
N VAL A 144 10.76 -5.26 -1.57
CA VAL A 144 11.68 -4.77 -0.54
C VAL A 144 11.09 -3.59 0.22
N LEU A 145 10.63 -2.55 -0.48
CA LEU A 145 10.07 -1.37 0.17
C LEU A 145 8.81 -1.70 0.98
N PRO A 146 7.81 -2.40 0.47
CA PRO A 146 6.64 -2.76 1.27
C PRO A 146 6.99 -3.62 2.48
N ALA A 147 7.95 -4.55 2.37
CA ALA A 147 8.39 -5.39 3.48
C ALA A 147 8.93 -4.58 4.67
N ILE A 148 9.47 -3.39 4.41
CA ILE A 148 9.99 -2.46 5.43
C ILE A 148 8.91 -1.45 5.84
N LEU A 149 8.24 -0.83 4.86
CA LEU A 149 7.37 0.32 5.08
C LEU A 149 6.04 -0.05 5.72
N VAL A 150 5.44 -1.19 5.36
CA VAL A 150 4.13 -1.58 5.90
C VAL A 150 4.19 -1.95 7.39
N PRO A 151 5.17 -2.75 7.87
CA PRO A 151 5.37 -2.95 9.30
C PRO A 151 5.73 -1.67 10.06
N THR A 152 6.46 -0.77 9.40
CA THR A 152 6.79 0.55 9.95
C THR A 152 5.54 1.40 10.13
N ALA A 153 4.65 1.46 9.13
CA ALA A 153 3.38 2.17 9.22
C ALA A 153 2.51 1.64 10.36
N ALA A 154 2.44 0.31 10.54
CA ALA A 154 1.71 -0.30 11.66
C ALA A 154 2.27 0.09 13.03
N LYS A 155 3.60 0.25 13.16
CA LYS A 155 4.23 0.74 14.40
C LYS A 155 3.96 2.22 14.62
N VAL A 156 4.13 3.04 13.59
CA VAL A 156 3.89 4.49 13.65
C VAL A 156 2.42 4.79 14.00
N ALA A 157 1.47 4.04 13.43
CA ALA A 157 0.06 4.16 13.78
C ALA A 157 -0.20 3.91 15.28
N ALA A 158 0.51 2.97 15.89
CA ALA A 158 0.30 2.59 17.29
C ALA A 158 1.12 3.40 18.31
N GLU A 159 2.31 3.86 17.95
CA GLU A 159 3.31 4.44 18.86
C GLU A 159 3.75 5.86 18.47
N GLY A 160 3.34 6.36 17.30
CA GLY A 160 3.70 7.68 16.79
C GLY A 160 5.20 7.82 16.46
N PHE A 161 5.74 9.05 16.56
CA PHE A 161 7.14 9.36 16.27
C PHE A 161 8.16 8.58 17.10
N GLY A 162 7.79 8.13 18.32
CA GLY A 162 8.67 7.35 19.18
C GLY A 162 9.12 6.01 18.59
N SER A 163 8.36 5.47 17.64
CA SER A 163 8.69 4.21 16.95
C SER A 163 9.80 4.36 15.91
N ILE A 164 10.04 5.57 15.40
CA ILE A 164 10.99 5.85 14.31
C ILE A 164 12.43 5.46 14.71
N ARG A 165 12.78 5.58 15.98
CA ARG A 165 14.11 5.17 16.49
C ARG A 165 14.35 3.66 16.48
N ARG A 166 13.30 2.85 16.32
CA ARG A 166 13.35 1.37 16.35
C ARG A 166 12.94 0.75 15.01
N LEU A 167 13.16 1.45 13.91
CA LEU A 167 12.60 1.14 12.58
C LEU A 167 13.14 -0.12 11.92
N ILE A 168 14.31 -0.62 12.30
CA ILE A 168 14.97 -1.72 11.59
C ILE A 168 14.74 -3.04 12.34
N GLU A 169 13.53 -3.57 12.24
CA GLU A 169 13.35 -5.02 12.46
C GLU A 169 13.74 -5.74 11.16
N LYS A 170 14.63 -6.74 11.30
CA LYS A 170 14.97 -7.60 10.16
C LYS A 170 13.70 -8.25 9.63
N PRO A 171 13.29 -7.98 8.37
CA PRO A 171 12.12 -8.61 7.79
C PRO A 171 12.37 -10.12 7.69
N SER A 172 11.45 -10.95 8.18
CA SER A 172 11.49 -12.38 7.88
C SER A 172 11.04 -12.60 6.44
N LEU A 173 11.66 -13.54 5.73
CA LEU A 173 11.33 -13.87 4.35
C LEU A 173 9.83 -14.18 4.19
N LEU A 174 9.28 -15.01 5.09
CA LEU A 174 7.87 -15.39 5.07
C LEU A 174 6.95 -14.16 5.19
N ARG A 175 7.26 -13.22 6.09
CA ARG A 175 6.48 -11.99 6.25
C ARG A 175 6.56 -11.11 5.01
N SER A 176 7.74 -10.98 4.42
CA SER A 176 7.93 -10.21 3.18
C SER A 176 7.13 -10.80 2.02
N LEU A 177 7.14 -12.12 1.85
CA LEU A 177 6.33 -12.81 0.85
C LEU A 177 4.82 -12.66 1.10
N THR A 178 4.38 -12.74 2.36
CA THR A 178 2.98 -12.50 2.72
C THR A 178 2.54 -11.09 2.34
N ILE A 179 3.34 -10.07 2.69
CA ILE A 179 3.08 -8.67 2.32
C ILE A 179 3.00 -8.53 0.80
N PHE A 180 3.95 -9.10 0.08
CA PHE A 180 4.01 -9.05 -1.38
C PHE A 180 2.77 -9.66 -2.03
N VAL A 181 2.37 -10.88 -1.63
CA VAL A 181 1.18 -11.57 -2.17
C VAL A 181 -0.10 -10.78 -1.88
N LEU A 182 -0.24 -10.27 -0.65
CA LEU A 182 -1.42 -9.48 -0.28
C LEU A 182 -1.48 -8.13 -1.02
N LEU A 183 -0.36 -7.48 -1.28
CA LEU A 183 -0.31 -6.26 -2.10
C LEU A 183 -0.60 -6.54 -3.58
N LEU A 184 -0.08 -7.65 -4.13
CA LEU A 184 -0.46 -8.06 -5.49
C LEU A 184 -1.97 -8.30 -5.59
N GLY A 185 -2.57 -8.96 -4.59
CA GLY A 185 -4.01 -9.17 -4.51
C GLY A 185 -4.79 -7.86 -4.34
N ALA A 186 -4.26 -6.91 -3.57
CA ALA A 186 -4.92 -5.61 -3.33
C ALA A 186 -4.82 -4.65 -4.52
N VAL A 187 -3.72 -4.65 -5.26
CA VAL A 187 -3.47 -3.62 -6.29
C VAL A 187 -3.41 -4.23 -7.69
N TRP A 188 -2.52 -5.19 -7.92
CA TRP A 188 -2.29 -5.72 -9.27
C TRP A 188 -3.47 -6.51 -9.81
N ALA A 189 -4.06 -7.39 -9.01
CA ALA A 189 -5.17 -8.24 -9.47
C ALA A 189 -6.44 -7.42 -9.79
N PRO A 190 -6.90 -6.45 -8.95
CA PRO A 190 -7.99 -5.55 -9.31
C PRO A 190 -7.73 -4.75 -10.58
N MET A 191 -6.51 -4.20 -10.75
CA MET A 191 -6.14 -3.44 -11.94
C MET A 191 -6.20 -4.31 -13.21
N ARG A 192 -5.73 -5.56 -13.14
CA ARG A 192 -5.81 -6.51 -14.26
C ARG A 192 -7.25 -6.88 -14.59
N LEU A 193 -8.09 -7.06 -13.56
CA LEU A 193 -9.51 -7.35 -13.75
C LEU A 193 -10.24 -6.20 -14.43
N LEU A 194 -9.94 -4.94 -14.07
CA LEU A 194 -10.53 -3.76 -14.68
C LEU A 194 -10.02 -3.52 -16.11
N ALA A 195 -8.73 -3.79 -16.35
CA ALA A 195 -8.12 -3.65 -17.68
C ALA A 195 -8.56 -4.75 -18.67
N TRP A 196 -9.13 -5.86 -18.18
CA TRP A 196 -9.67 -6.90 -19.05
C TRP A 196 -11.00 -6.45 -19.62
N VAL A 197 -11.07 -6.27 -20.94
CA VAL A 197 -12.29 -5.87 -21.67
C VAL A 197 -12.75 -7.06 -22.52
N PRO A 198 -13.74 -7.84 -22.06
CA PRO A 198 -14.32 -8.94 -22.84
C PRO A 198 -15.18 -8.37 -23.97
N GLU A 199 -15.18 -9.04 -25.13
CA GLU A 199 -16.12 -8.76 -26.19
C GLU A 199 -17.54 -9.14 -25.77
N MET A 200 -18.46 -8.18 -25.81
CA MET A 200 -19.86 -8.37 -25.41
C MET A 200 -20.81 -8.11 -26.56
N PRO A 201 -21.96 -8.82 -26.65
CA PRO A 201 -22.87 -8.76 -27.79
C PRO A 201 -23.61 -7.42 -27.89
N ASN A 202 -23.71 -6.65 -26.81
CA ASN A 202 -24.39 -5.37 -26.78
C ASN A 202 -23.93 -4.49 -25.60
N PHE A 203 -24.26 -3.19 -25.66
CA PHE A 203 -23.89 -2.19 -24.66
C PHE A 203 -24.38 -2.53 -23.24
N ALA A 204 -25.59 -3.10 -23.09
CA ALA A 204 -26.12 -3.45 -21.77
C ALA A 204 -25.29 -4.58 -21.10
N ALA A 205 -24.88 -5.59 -21.88
CA ALA A 205 -24.01 -6.66 -21.41
C ALA A 205 -22.60 -6.16 -21.06
N GLU A 206 -22.07 -5.24 -21.87
CA GLU A 206 -20.77 -4.59 -21.61
C GLU A 206 -20.80 -3.78 -20.31
N MET A 207 -21.83 -2.96 -20.10
CA MET A 207 -22.02 -2.18 -18.87
C MET A 207 -22.21 -3.09 -17.65
N GLY A 208 -23.01 -4.15 -17.76
CA GLY A 208 -23.20 -5.14 -16.70
C GLY A 208 -21.89 -5.82 -16.33
N SER A 209 -21.11 -6.24 -17.34
CA SER A 209 -19.78 -6.84 -17.14
C SER A 209 -18.81 -5.85 -16.49
N PHE A 210 -18.81 -4.59 -16.89
CA PHE A 210 -17.96 -3.57 -16.27
C PHE A 210 -18.33 -3.36 -14.79
N LEU A 211 -19.61 -3.19 -14.47
CA LEU A 211 -20.08 -3.01 -13.09
C LEU A 211 -19.70 -4.20 -12.20
N LEU A 212 -19.90 -5.43 -12.70
CA LEU A 212 -19.52 -6.64 -11.96
C LEU A 212 -18.02 -6.67 -11.68
N ARG A 213 -17.19 -6.41 -12.69
CA ARG A 213 -15.72 -6.34 -12.54
C ARG A 213 -15.32 -5.24 -11.56
N ALA A 214 -15.94 -4.07 -11.60
CA ALA A 214 -15.67 -2.97 -10.69
C ALA A 214 -16.00 -3.34 -9.23
N ILE A 215 -17.14 -4.00 -8.99
CA ILE A 215 -17.52 -4.48 -7.65
C ILE A 215 -16.52 -5.53 -7.15
N ILE A 216 -16.18 -6.53 -7.98
CA ILE A 216 -15.22 -7.57 -7.60
C ILE A 216 -13.85 -6.97 -7.34
N ALA A 217 -13.36 -6.08 -8.20
CA ALA A 217 -12.08 -5.40 -8.03
C ALA A 217 -12.03 -4.59 -6.72
N TYR A 218 -13.12 -3.89 -6.40
CA TYR A 218 -13.26 -3.16 -5.16
C TYR A 218 -13.23 -4.07 -3.91
N LEU A 219 -13.98 -5.18 -3.94
CA LEU A 219 -13.99 -6.15 -2.84
C LEU A 219 -12.62 -6.81 -2.65
N MET A 220 -11.92 -7.12 -3.74
CA MET A 220 -10.54 -7.61 -3.69
C MET A 220 -9.62 -6.58 -3.06
N PHE A 221 -9.63 -5.34 -3.54
CA PHE A 221 -8.83 -4.24 -2.98
C PHE A 221 -9.03 -4.11 -1.48
N ALA A 222 -10.27 -3.89 -1.03
CA ALA A 222 -10.57 -3.68 0.39
C ALA A 222 -10.29 -4.92 1.24
N GLY A 223 -10.62 -6.13 0.73
CA GLY A 223 -10.42 -7.39 1.44
C GLY A 223 -8.93 -7.75 1.62
N PHE A 224 -8.12 -7.59 0.59
CA PHE A 224 -6.68 -7.86 0.67
C PHE A 224 -5.94 -6.83 1.53
N LEU A 225 -6.35 -5.54 1.51
CA LEU A 225 -5.80 -4.54 2.43
C LEU A 225 -6.11 -4.88 3.89
N LEU A 226 -7.35 -5.24 4.19
CA LEU A 226 -7.75 -5.64 5.54
C LEU A 226 -6.98 -6.89 6.01
N ALA A 227 -6.79 -7.86 5.11
CA ALA A 227 -5.99 -9.06 5.39
C ALA A 227 -4.52 -8.71 5.66
N LEU A 228 -3.96 -7.75 4.91
CA LEU A 228 -2.60 -7.25 5.09
C LEU A 228 -2.42 -6.60 6.47
N GLU A 229 -3.32 -5.72 6.86
CA GLU A 229 -3.31 -5.03 8.15
C GLU A 229 -3.39 -6.03 9.31
N ARG A 230 -4.27 -7.02 9.18
CA ARG A 230 -4.40 -8.10 10.16
C ARG A 230 -3.13 -8.95 10.24
N ALA A 231 -2.59 -9.41 9.12
CA ALA A 231 -1.41 -10.28 9.06
C ALA A 231 -0.17 -9.63 9.70
N ILE A 232 -0.01 -8.30 9.51
CA ILE A 232 1.14 -7.57 10.05
C ILE A 232 0.98 -7.30 11.53
N SER A 233 -0.24 -7.05 11.98
CA SER A 233 -0.51 -6.66 13.37
C SER A 233 -0.56 -7.86 14.32
N SER A 234 -0.99 -9.04 13.87
CA SER A 234 -1.19 -10.25 14.68
C SER A 234 0.11 -10.98 15.08
N GLY A 235 1.25 -10.62 14.51
CA GLY A 235 2.52 -11.34 14.69
C GLY A 235 3.29 -11.06 15.99
N ARG A 236 2.71 -10.35 16.99
CA ARG A 236 3.39 -10.10 18.27
C ARG A 236 2.61 -10.71 19.44
N PRO A 237 3.27 -11.55 20.30
CA PRO A 237 2.68 -11.95 21.57
C PRO A 237 2.38 -10.70 22.40
N SER A 238 1.20 -10.65 23.01
CA SER A 238 0.78 -9.58 23.90
C SER A 238 1.81 -9.42 25.03
N LEU A 239 2.12 -8.17 25.41
CA LEU A 239 3.08 -7.88 26.52
C LEU A 239 2.66 -8.54 27.84
N THR A 240 1.40 -8.87 28.02
CA THR A 240 0.85 -9.66 29.13
C THR A 240 1.38 -11.10 29.15
N GLN A 241 1.57 -11.73 28.01
CA GLN A 241 2.12 -13.09 27.92
C GLN A 241 3.61 -13.15 28.29
N ARG A 242 4.38 -12.06 28.06
CA ARG A 242 5.79 -11.97 28.50
C ARG A 242 5.92 -11.75 30.01
N ARG A 243 4.93 -11.14 30.70
CA ARG A 243 4.97 -10.97 32.14
C ARG A 243 4.61 -12.25 32.91
N SER A 244 3.70 -13.08 32.39
CA SER A 244 3.34 -14.33 33.03
C SER A 244 4.43 -15.43 32.90
N SER A 245 5.29 -15.36 31.87
CA SER A 245 6.44 -16.28 31.72
C SER A 245 7.72 -15.84 32.44
N ALA A 246 7.72 -14.65 33.07
CA ALA A 246 8.86 -14.09 33.80
C ALA A 246 8.72 -14.15 35.34
N ILE A 247 7.71 -14.85 35.85
CA ILE A 247 7.54 -15.12 37.30
C ILE A 247 8.00 -16.55 37.50
N PRO A 248 9.15 -16.77 38.21
CA PRO A 248 9.64 -18.10 38.56
C PRO A 248 8.76 -18.79 39.61
#